data_5547948dac7fb6023d69223666f022c3
#
_entry.id   5547948dac7fb6023d69223666f022c3
#
_cell.length_a   1.000
_cell.length_b   1.000
_cell.length_c   1.000
_cell.angle_alpha   90.00
_cell.angle_beta   90.00
_cell.angle_gamma   90.00
#
_symmetry.space_group_name_H-M   'P 1'
#
loop_
_entity.id
_entity.type
_entity.pdbx_description
1 polymer ?
#
loop_
_entity_poly.entity_id
_entity_poly.type
_entity_poly.pdbx_seq_one_letter_code
_entity_poly.pdbx_strand_id
1 'polypeptide(L)'
;GADQKGSLTYKVFSKKARSENTNNQIILDQVSLLYYSDDLNSWKISSDKGALYDNSNILVLTGNVLIRNNATLRPSIIETEYLEINPNKMTIATNKQVKITLNNNTIEAFGINATLEDNQIKFRTSNASTSME
;
A
#
# COMPACT_ATOMS: atom_id res chain seq x y z
N GLY A 1 -15.41 15.50 -6.60
CA GLY A 1 -15.04 15.87 -6.89
C GLY A 1 -13.95 16.22 -7.06
N ALA A 2 -13.91 16.22 -6.89
CA ALA A 2 -13.08 16.30 -6.72
C ALA A 2 -12.04 16.59 -7.36
N ASP A 3 -11.76 16.58 -7.93
CA ASP A 3 -10.83 16.82 -8.55
C ASP A 3 -9.95 17.66 -8.09
N GLN A 4 -9.54 17.61 -7.05
CA GLN A 4 -8.66 18.30 -6.60
C GLN A 4 -7.42 18.10 -7.33
N LYS A 5 -6.66 18.97 -7.56
CA LYS A 5 -5.52 18.82 -8.13
C LYS A 5 -4.53 18.16 -7.39
N GLY A 6 -3.69 17.36 -7.77
CA GLY A 6 -2.68 16.70 -7.02
C GLY A 6 -3.20 15.51 -6.31
N SER A 7 -4.45 15.20 -6.41
CA SER A 7 -4.96 14.06 -5.71
C SER A 7 -4.61 12.80 -6.43
N LEU A 8 -4.37 11.75 -5.70
CA LEU A 8 -4.14 10.45 -6.29
C LEU A 8 -5.45 9.75 -6.51
N THR A 9 -5.53 9.03 -7.59
CA THR A 9 -6.68 8.20 -7.89
C THR A 9 -6.20 6.77 -7.85
N TYR A 10 -7.06 5.84 -7.52
CA TYR A 10 -6.61 4.47 -7.47
C TYR A 10 -7.53 3.52 -8.22
N LYS A 11 -6.97 2.39 -8.63
CA LYS A 11 -7.72 1.31 -9.23
C LYS A 11 -7.24 0.00 -8.64
N VAL A 12 -8.15 -0.93 -8.44
CA VAL A 12 -7.82 -2.23 -7.89
C VAL A 12 -8.14 -3.29 -8.94
N PHE A 13 -7.21 -4.18 -9.17
CA PHE A 13 -7.40 -5.29 -10.08
C PHE A 13 -7.13 -6.59 -9.36
N SER A 14 -7.83 -7.64 -9.71
CA SER A 14 -7.49 -8.96 -9.20
C SER A 14 -7.85 -9.98 -10.25
N LYS A 15 -7.19 -11.15 -10.15
CA LYS A 15 -7.45 -12.17 -11.10
C LYS A 15 -8.75 -12.84 -10.80
N LYS A 16 -9.12 -13.01 -9.59
CA LYS A 16 -10.35 -13.64 -9.19
C LYS A 16 -10.86 -12.99 -7.93
N ALA A 17 -12.17 -12.94 -7.80
CA ALA A 17 -12.77 -12.40 -6.59
C ALA A 17 -13.92 -13.29 -6.21
N ARG A 18 -14.09 -13.57 -4.94
CA ARG A 18 -15.22 -14.35 -4.48
C ARG A 18 -15.71 -13.81 -3.15
N SER A 19 -16.98 -13.98 -2.93
CA SER A 19 -17.58 -13.51 -1.72
C SER A 19 -17.55 -14.59 -0.67
N GLU A 20 -17.28 -14.18 0.55
CA GLU A 20 -17.29 -15.11 1.65
C GLU A 20 -18.42 -14.70 2.55
N ASN A 21 -19.52 -15.39 2.48
CA ASN A 21 -20.67 -14.99 3.24
C ASN A 21 -20.48 -15.06 4.72
N THR A 22 -19.72 -16.01 5.19
CA THR A 22 -19.59 -16.18 6.60
C THR A 22 -18.94 -15.00 7.25
N ASN A 23 -17.99 -14.38 6.61
CA ASN A 23 -17.27 -13.30 7.22
C ASN A 23 -17.55 -11.97 6.56
N ASN A 24 -18.50 -11.91 5.68
CA ASN A 24 -18.82 -10.65 5.03
C ASN A 24 -17.59 -10.04 4.39
N GLN A 25 -16.86 -10.83 3.67
CA GLN A 25 -15.69 -10.30 3.03
C GLN A 25 -15.60 -10.79 1.60
N ILE A 26 -14.84 -10.10 0.81
CA ILE A 26 -14.55 -10.48 -0.55
C ILE A 26 -13.10 -10.84 -0.60
N ILE A 27 -12.79 -12.04 -1.06
CA ILE A 27 -11.42 -12.51 -1.16
C ILE A 27 -10.95 -12.33 -2.59
N LEU A 28 -9.76 -11.78 -2.72
CA LEU A 28 -9.18 -11.47 -4.01
C LEU A 28 -7.91 -12.28 -4.22
N ASP A 29 -7.70 -12.74 -5.45
CA ASP A 29 -6.48 -13.46 -5.80
C ASP A 29 -5.66 -12.59 -6.71
N GLN A 30 -4.38 -12.53 -6.51
CA GLN A 30 -3.44 -11.80 -7.34
C GLN A 30 -3.91 -10.37 -7.48
N VAL A 31 -3.65 -9.60 -6.47
CA VAL A 31 -4.15 -8.24 -6.37
C VAL A 31 -3.14 -7.24 -6.90
N SER A 32 -3.59 -6.26 -7.62
CA SER A 32 -2.77 -5.11 -7.99
C SER A 32 -3.56 -3.86 -7.71
N LEU A 33 -2.95 -2.94 -7.02
CA LEU A 33 -3.56 -1.67 -6.70
C LEU A 33 -2.68 -0.59 -7.29
N LEU A 34 -3.25 0.27 -8.09
CA LEU A 34 -2.49 1.33 -8.70
C LEU A 34 -2.98 2.67 -8.21
N TYR A 35 -2.05 3.51 -7.78
CA TYR A 35 -2.35 4.89 -7.47
C TYR A 35 -1.68 5.74 -8.52
N TYR A 36 -2.36 6.72 -9.05
CA TYR A 36 -1.77 7.59 -10.05
C TYR A 36 -2.39 8.98 -9.97
N SER A 37 -1.69 9.95 -10.49
CA SER A 37 -2.20 11.29 -10.52
C SER A 37 -2.04 11.80 -11.94
N ASP A 38 -2.39 13.04 -12.17
CA ASP A 38 -2.24 13.59 -13.44
C ASP A 38 -0.84 13.56 -13.86
N ASP A 39 0.07 13.60 -12.93
CA ASP A 39 1.40 13.63 -13.27
C ASP A 39 1.84 12.28 -13.49
N LEU A 40 2.80 11.86 -13.61
CA LEU A 40 3.28 10.60 -13.95
C LEU A 40 3.58 9.70 -12.87
N ASN A 41 3.73 10.19 -11.69
CA ASN A 41 4.14 9.34 -10.60
C ASN A 41 3.04 8.42 -10.20
N SER A 42 3.33 7.23 -9.90
CA SER A 42 2.34 6.29 -9.48
C SER A 42 2.93 5.30 -8.50
N TRP A 43 2.10 4.72 -7.71
CA TRP A 43 2.46 3.66 -6.79
C TRP A 43 1.78 2.40 -7.28
N LYS A 44 2.49 1.30 -7.21
CA LYS A 44 1.89 0.04 -7.55
C LYS A 44 2.05 -0.88 -6.36
N ILE A 45 0.98 -1.48 -5.90
CA ILE A 45 1.02 -2.40 -4.79
C ILE A 45 0.46 -3.72 -5.27
N SER A 46 1.15 -4.79 -5.04
CA SER A 46 0.68 -6.09 -5.48
C SER A 46 0.82 -7.10 -4.38
N SER A 47 0.05 -8.15 -4.40
CA SER A 47 0.14 -9.22 -3.43
C SER A 47 -0.52 -10.47 -3.99
N ASP A 48 -0.26 -11.58 -3.34
CA ASP A 48 -0.88 -12.83 -3.76
C ASP A 48 -2.35 -12.86 -3.42
N LYS A 49 -2.74 -12.32 -2.28
CA LYS A 49 -4.13 -12.36 -1.86
C LYS A 49 -4.56 -11.05 -1.25
N GLY A 50 -5.84 -10.82 -1.27
CA GLY A 50 -6.40 -9.64 -0.62
C GLY A 50 -7.77 -9.95 -0.05
N ALA A 51 -8.21 -9.16 0.89
CA ALA A 51 -9.53 -9.30 1.47
C ALA A 51 -10.13 -7.92 1.73
N LEU A 52 -11.35 -7.73 1.26
CA LEU A 52 -12.09 -6.52 1.52
C LEU A 52 -13.22 -6.87 2.46
N TYR A 53 -13.37 -6.12 3.54
CA TYR A 53 -14.39 -6.39 4.51
C TYR A 53 -15.56 -5.44 4.33
N ASP A 54 -16.80 -5.99 4.45
CA ASP A 54 -17.95 -5.23 4.16
C ASP A 54 -18.07 -3.97 4.91
N ASN A 55 -17.78 -3.94 6.12
CA ASN A 55 -17.98 -2.79 6.95
C ASN A 55 -16.76 -1.96 7.12
N SER A 56 -15.79 -2.12 6.28
CA SER A 56 -14.57 -1.43 6.52
C SER A 56 -14.04 -0.93 5.19
N ASN A 57 -13.28 0.11 5.21
CA ASN A 57 -12.63 0.59 4.03
C ASN A 57 -11.22 0.06 3.91
N ILE A 58 -10.93 -0.99 4.66
CA ILE A 58 -9.57 -1.50 4.70
C ILE A 58 -9.43 -2.68 3.77
N LEU A 59 -8.39 -2.66 2.98
CA LEU A 59 -8.03 -3.78 2.13
C LEU A 59 -6.83 -4.45 2.79
N VAL A 60 -6.93 -5.73 3.08
CA VAL A 60 -5.84 -6.45 3.72
C VAL A 60 -5.16 -7.28 2.66
N LEU A 61 -3.85 -7.10 2.49
CA LEU A 61 -3.08 -7.82 1.50
C LEU A 61 -2.14 -8.77 2.19
N THR A 62 -2.02 -9.98 1.66
CA THR A 62 -1.14 -10.97 2.25
C THR A 62 -0.40 -11.72 1.16
N GLY A 63 0.80 -12.13 1.48
CA GLY A 63 1.61 -12.94 0.59
C GLY A 63 2.36 -12.10 -0.41
N ASN A 64 3.65 -11.98 -0.27
CA ASN A 64 4.50 -11.28 -1.20
C ASN A 64 3.95 -9.89 -1.55
N VAL A 65 3.72 -9.11 -0.52
CA VAL A 65 3.21 -7.76 -0.73
C VAL A 65 4.37 -6.88 -1.17
N LEU A 66 4.19 -6.19 -2.29
CA LEU A 66 5.23 -5.36 -2.84
C LEU A 66 4.66 -3.99 -3.16
N ILE A 67 5.29 -2.95 -2.66
CA ILE A 67 4.89 -1.58 -2.92
C ILE A 67 6.02 -0.92 -3.69
N ARG A 68 5.73 -0.38 -4.85
CA ARG A 68 6.75 0.26 -5.67
C ARG A 68 6.32 1.61 -6.13
N ASN A 69 7.25 2.53 -6.13
CA ASN A 69 7.02 3.83 -6.68
C ASN A 69 7.75 3.92 -8.01
N ASN A 70 7.10 4.46 -9.03
CA ASN A 70 7.72 4.55 -10.31
C ASN A 70 8.56 5.77 -10.51
N ALA A 71 8.86 6.50 -9.49
CA ALA A 71 9.69 7.68 -9.62
C ALA A 71 11.04 7.28 -10.15
N THR A 72 11.51 7.94 -11.16
CA THR A 72 12.75 7.53 -11.74
C THR A 72 13.92 7.97 -10.93
N LEU A 73 13.84 9.08 -10.23
CA LEU A 73 14.98 9.55 -9.51
C LEU A 73 15.22 8.82 -8.22
N ARG A 74 14.19 8.42 -7.54
CA ARG A 74 14.38 7.77 -6.27
C ARG A 74 13.42 6.65 -6.14
N PRO A 75 13.61 5.56 -6.79
CA PRO A 75 12.71 4.45 -6.70
C PRO A 75 12.65 3.92 -5.27
N SER A 76 11.48 3.61 -4.83
CA SER A 76 11.27 3.06 -3.50
C SER A 76 10.55 1.75 -3.62
N ILE A 77 10.97 0.77 -2.85
CA ILE A 77 10.35 -0.54 -2.85
C ILE A 77 10.16 -0.97 -1.41
N ILE A 78 8.97 -1.43 -1.08
CA ILE A 78 8.70 -1.94 0.25
C ILE A 78 8.14 -3.33 0.09
N GLU A 79 8.67 -4.28 0.84
CA GLU A 79 8.27 -5.66 0.76
C GLU A 79 7.84 -6.15 2.14
N THR A 80 6.74 -6.85 2.23
CA THR A 80 6.28 -7.41 3.49
C THR A 80 5.34 -8.56 3.18
N GLU A 81 4.93 -9.30 4.18
CA GLU A 81 4.00 -10.40 3.96
C GLU A 81 2.58 -10.03 4.35
N TYR A 82 2.37 -8.90 4.94
CA TYR A 82 1.05 -8.51 5.40
C TYR A 82 0.95 -7.00 5.38
N LEU A 83 -0.13 -6.46 4.84
CA LEU A 83 -0.28 -5.03 4.79
C LEU A 83 -1.75 -4.65 4.83
N GLU A 84 -2.09 -3.64 5.61
CA GLU A 84 -3.43 -3.10 5.62
C GLU A 84 -3.40 -1.78 4.91
N ILE A 85 -4.32 -1.57 3.98
CA ILE A 85 -4.38 -0.34 3.23
C ILE A 85 -5.74 0.27 3.35
N ASN A 86 -5.79 1.55 3.58
CA ASN A 86 -7.02 2.30 3.46
C ASN A 86 -6.91 3.09 2.17
N PRO A 87 -7.50 2.62 1.08
CA PRO A 87 -7.28 3.26 -0.21
C PRO A 87 -7.79 4.69 -0.27
N ASN A 88 -8.82 4.98 0.48
CA ASN A 88 -9.36 6.33 0.46
C ASN A 88 -8.45 7.32 1.14
N LYS A 89 -7.75 6.90 2.16
CA LYS A 89 -6.83 7.78 2.86
C LYS A 89 -5.40 7.57 2.40
N MET A 90 -5.17 6.58 1.55
CA MET A 90 -3.84 6.30 1.05
C MET A 90 -2.87 5.97 2.17
N THR A 91 -3.35 5.30 3.21
CA THR A 91 -2.49 4.92 4.33
C THR A 91 -2.20 3.43 4.28
N ILE A 92 -1.02 3.07 4.70
CA ILE A 92 -0.61 1.67 4.77
C ILE A 92 -0.08 1.40 6.16
N ALA A 93 -0.29 0.19 6.62
CA ALA A 93 0.18 -0.19 7.95
C ALA A 93 0.40 -1.69 8.03
N THR A 94 1.41 -2.08 8.78
CA THR A 94 1.61 -3.48 9.10
C THR A 94 2.41 -3.54 10.39
N ASN A 95 2.25 -4.63 11.14
CA ASN A 95 3.08 -4.82 12.30
C ASN A 95 4.07 -5.96 12.05
N LYS A 96 4.21 -6.41 10.80
CA LYS A 96 5.16 -7.47 10.48
C LYS A 96 6.45 -6.86 10.00
N GLN A 97 7.40 -7.70 9.71
CA GLN A 97 8.69 -7.23 9.24
C GLN A 97 8.56 -6.63 7.86
N VAL A 98 9.25 -5.57 7.62
CA VAL A 98 9.21 -4.84 6.38
C VAL A 98 10.62 -4.60 5.89
N LYS A 99 10.82 -4.75 4.59
CA LYS A 99 12.11 -4.46 4.00
C LYS A 99 11.90 -3.27 3.08
N ILE A 100 12.59 -2.20 3.33
CA ILE A 100 12.43 -0.97 2.58
C ILE A 100 13.71 -0.69 1.82
N THR A 101 13.62 -0.54 0.51
CA THR A 101 14.77 -0.22 -0.32
C THR A 101 14.59 1.16 -0.92
N LEU A 102 15.52 2.04 -0.63
CA LEU A 102 15.49 3.39 -1.15
C LEU A 102 16.79 3.63 -1.85
N ASN A 103 16.74 3.83 -3.10
CA ASN A 103 17.90 4.06 -3.83
C ASN A 103 18.81 2.91 -3.74
N ASN A 104 19.44 2.34 -3.37
CA ASN A 104 20.28 1.18 -3.22
C ASN A 104 20.49 0.82 -1.78
N ASN A 105 19.85 1.49 -0.88
CA ASN A 105 20.02 1.21 0.53
C ASN A 105 18.82 0.44 1.02
N THR A 106 19.05 -0.57 1.81
CA THR A 106 17.98 -1.42 2.32
C THR A 106 17.92 -1.30 3.83
N ILE A 107 16.72 -1.14 4.34
CA ILE A 107 16.48 -1.05 5.76
C ILE A 107 15.44 -2.06 6.12
N GLU A 108 15.58 -2.70 7.26
CA GLU A 108 14.57 -3.62 7.74
C GLU A 108 13.97 -3.09 9.01
N ALA A 109 12.70 -3.23 9.18
CA ALA A 109 12.02 -2.72 10.36
C ALA A 109 10.85 -3.64 10.68
N PHE A 110 10.35 -3.54 11.90
CA PHE A 110 9.17 -4.27 12.25
C PHE A 110 8.06 -3.26 12.38
N GLY A 111 7.14 -3.33 11.48
CA GLY A 111 5.99 -2.44 11.54
C GLY A 111 6.22 -1.13 10.84
N ILE A 112 5.26 -0.67 10.09
CA ILE A 112 5.29 0.67 9.56
C ILE A 112 3.89 1.22 9.56
N ASN A 113 3.81 2.53 9.51
CA ASN A 113 2.56 3.22 9.41
C ASN A 113 2.89 4.43 8.56
N ALA A 114 2.31 4.52 7.40
CA ALA A 114 2.71 5.54 6.46
C ALA A 114 1.57 6.00 5.57
N THR A 115 1.77 7.14 4.94
CA THR A 115 0.82 7.68 3.98
C THR A 115 1.54 7.78 2.64
N LEU A 116 0.89 7.33 1.58
CA LEU A 116 1.45 7.45 0.25
C LEU A 116 1.08 8.80 -0.31
N GLU A 117 2.07 9.53 -0.80
CA GLU A 117 1.81 10.82 -1.39
C GLU A 117 2.27 10.76 -2.83
N ASP A 118 2.09 11.84 -3.57
CA ASP A 118 2.38 11.83 -4.93
C ASP A 118 3.67 11.18 -5.30
N ASN A 119 4.72 11.50 -4.72
CA ASN A 119 6.01 10.94 -5.09
C ASN A 119 6.83 10.56 -3.90
N GLN A 120 6.23 10.32 -2.77
CA GLN A 120 7.00 9.93 -1.58
C GLN A 120 6.10 9.24 -0.58
N ILE A 121 6.71 8.57 0.34
CA ILE A 121 6.01 7.94 1.44
C ILE A 121 6.30 8.75 2.68
N LYS A 122 5.25 9.09 3.41
CA LYS A 122 5.44 9.83 4.64
C LYS A 122 5.20 8.88 5.77
N PHE A 123 6.23 8.54 6.50
CA PHE A 123 6.11 7.61 7.61
C PHE A 123 5.56 8.33 8.83
N ARG A 124 4.72 7.63 9.59
CA ARG A 124 4.15 8.18 10.80
C ARG A 124 4.58 7.31 11.92
N THR A 125 5.11 7.87 12.95
CA THR A 125 5.55 7.06 14.05
C THR A 125 4.76 7.44 15.20
N SER A 126 4.18 6.51 15.81
CA SER A 126 3.46 6.84 16.97
C SER A 126 4.34 6.84 18.09
N ASN A 127 5.39 6.22 18.14
CA ASN A 127 6.20 6.25 19.26
C ASN A 127 7.38 6.86 19.01
N ALA A 128 7.56 7.53 18.35
CA ALA A 128 8.58 8.23 18.14
C ALA A 128 9.79 7.71 18.09
N SER A 129 9.99 6.84 17.96
CA SER A 129 11.12 6.44 18.13
C SER A 129 12.03 6.69 17.11
N THR A 130 12.07 6.73 16.21
CA THR A 130 12.98 6.81 15.41
C THR A 130 12.89 7.29 14.25
N SER A 131 13.39 7.91 13.87
CA SER A 131 13.22 8.38 12.81
C SER A 131 13.92 7.86 11.78
N MET A 132 13.57 7.53 10.92
CA MET A 132 14.10 7.06 10.02
C MET A 132 14.31 7.95 9.05
N GLU A 133 14.70 8.81 8.90
CA GLU A 133 14.82 9.69 8.00
C GLU A 133 15.65 9.41 7.10
#